data_ff3335029e5f8826424fa812ee02bbcf
#
_entry.id   ff3335029e5f8826424fa812ee02bbcf
#
_cell.length_a   1.000
_cell.length_b   1.000
_cell.length_c   1.000
_cell.angle_alpha   90.00
_cell.angle_beta   90.00
_cell.angle_gamma   90.00
#
_symmetry.space_group_name_H-M   'P 1'
#
loop_
_entity.id
_entity.type
_entity.pdbx_description
1 polymer ?
#
loop_
_entity_poly.entity_id
_entity_poly.type
_entity_poly.pdbx_seq_one_letter_code
_entity_poly.pdbx_strand_id
1 'polypeptide(L)'
;MNKVVYNALKLSEYRPLFHNLRVLVIGAGAVGTHLMEKFAKMGLSPDAMDFDFFTLENAAKHGCLVRTPEDAGRNKAECASNRVQPLLDDGCTSNGIDSDLCKLGPEAFSDYGYVVAAVDNFDAKVLLNVLIRQLPEERRPIVIMDGTHDEMAQSVILDNTEFCLRCLIDEGWMKDSSIRTSCTGPQVRQMDGAGEIVRTSNLASSMAAHLSAEQLRASVIGHDGVMNRRLTYTAYPHLELSVAHPMRKRNCPGCAIHPPAKIEWLHGSVMDITLRGAMEQIADILGTTDFEMSVHRLNYRKVVYAGFIVEDVCHSCGAPIQVMQHEGRVFPDDLRCETCAAANAPLRPASDFDHREPLRAFTWGGEEAIQQMMLYDLGYPLGAHIEVIQRNGALDFLDAGKITRTIFAFDGDHLKIHEIHKL
;
A
#
# COMPACT_ATOMS: atom_id res chain seq x y z
N MET A 1 34.48 30.60 3.15
CA MET A 1 33.54 30.75 4.28
C MET A 1 32.12 31.17 3.81
N ASN A 2 31.98 32.05 2.82
CA ASN A 2 30.66 32.58 2.44
C ASN A 2 29.68 31.62 1.74
N LYS A 3 30.14 30.57 1.04
CA LYS A 3 29.26 29.64 0.32
C LYS A 3 28.51 28.67 1.23
N VAL A 4 29.13 28.21 2.31
CA VAL A 4 28.50 27.27 3.27
C VAL A 4 27.41 27.98 4.09
N VAL A 5 27.71 29.24 4.50
CA VAL A 5 26.73 30.07 5.22
C VAL A 5 25.54 30.43 4.32
N TYR A 6 25.79 30.71 3.04
CA TYR A 6 24.74 31.04 2.09
C TYR A 6 23.77 29.84 1.83
N ASN A 7 24.30 28.64 1.70
CA ASN A 7 23.46 27.44 1.53
C ASN A 7 22.68 27.08 2.82
N ALA A 8 23.27 27.28 3.99
CA ALA A 8 22.58 27.08 5.26
C ALA A 8 21.45 28.10 5.47
N LEU A 9 21.67 29.37 5.09
CA LEU A 9 20.63 30.41 5.14
C LEU A 9 19.48 30.12 4.18
N LYS A 10 19.75 29.65 2.94
CA LYS A 10 18.69 29.25 2.00
C LYS A 10 17.89 28.05 2.48
N LEU A 11 18.52 27.04 3.09
CA LEU A 11 17.83 25.91 3.70
C LEU A 11 16.92 26.37 4.84
N SER A 12 17.35 27.36 5.64
CA SER A 12 16.52 27.92 6.70
C SER A 12 15.31 28.71 6.18
N GLU A 13 15.40 29.33 5.01
CA GLU A 13 14.28 30.02 4.37
C GLU A 13 13.19 29.04 3.88
N TYR A 14 13.57 27.85 3.42
CA TYR A 14 12.64 26.84 2.92
C TYR A 14 12.13 25.89 4.02
N ARG A 15 12.83 25.76 5.14
CA ARG A 15 12.46 24.83 6.22
C ARG A 15 11.01 25.00 6.70
N PRO A 16 10.45 26.22 6.84
CA PRO A 16 9.04 26.40 7.21
C PRO A 16 8.06 25.79 6.21
N LEU A 17 8.42 25.67 4.93
CA LEU A 17 7.58 25.04 3.91
C LEU A 17 7.47 23.52 4.10
N PHE A 18 8.47 22.90 4.74
CA PHE A 18 8.50 21.46 4.98
C PHE A 18 7.84 21.05 6.30
N HIS A 19 7.83 21.94 7.30
CA HIS A 19 7.46 21.60 8.68
C HIS A 19 6.06 21.00 8.84
N ASN A 20 5.10 21.39 8.00
CA ASN A 20 3.72 20.92 8.06
C ASN A 20 3.39 19.84 7.01
N LEU A 21 4.40 19.40 6.26
CA LEU A 21 4.18 18.39 5.23
C LEU A 21 4.27 16.98 5.82
N ARG A 22 3.21 16.23 5.68
CA ARG A 22 3.19 14.80 5.99
C ARG A 22 3.69 14.02 4.79
N VAL A 23 4.67 13.15 5.02
CA VAL A 23 5.27 12.29 4.01
C VAL A 23 5.22 10.85 4.49
N LEU A 24 4.69 9.94 3.66
CA LEU A 24 4.73 8.51 3.92
C LEU A 24 5.79 7.86 3.02
N VAL A 25 6.75 7.16 3.62
CA VAL A 25 7.72 6.31 2.92
C VAL A 25 7.27 4.86 3.01
N ILE A 26 6.87 4.28 1.90
CA ILE A 26 6.47 2.87 1.79
C ILE A 26 7.69 2.06 1.38
N GLY A 27 8.10 1.14 2.25
CA GLY A 27 9.34 0.39 2.14
C GLY A 27 10.49 1.04 2.92
N ALA A 28 10.84 0.50 4.09
CA ALA A 28 11.96 0.93 4.93
C ALA A 28 13.23 0.09 4.65
N GLY A 29 13.43 -0.29 3.40
CA GLY A 29 14.60 -1.01 2.92
C GLY A 29 15.80 -0.11 2.64
N ALA A 30 16.64 -0.53 1.69
CA ALA A 30 17.89 0.17 1.36
C ALA A 30 17.66 1.64 0.95
N VAL A 31 16.71 1.92 0.07
CA VAL A 31 16.40 3.29 -0.36
C VAL A 31 15.61 4.05 0.70
N GLY A 32 14.59 3.39 1.29
CA GLY A 32 13.69 4.03 2.26
C GLY A 32 14.41 4.56 3.50
N THR A 33 15.37 3.82 4.06
CA THR A 33 16.16 4.30 5.21
C THR A 33 17.00 5.53 4.89
N HIS A 34 17.55 5.63 3.68
CA HIS A 34 18.23 6.85 3.22
C HIS A 34 17.25 8.02 3.05
N LEU A 35 16.02 7.76 2.56
CA LEU A 35 14.99 8.78 2.41
C LEU A 35 14.54 9.34 3.76
N MET A 36 14.25 8.48 4.72
CA MET A 36 13.83 8.88 6.07
C MET A 36 14.83 9.85 6.70
N GLU A 37 16.14 9.54 6.62
CA GLU A 37 17.21 10.41 7.12
C GLU A 37 17.22 11.76 6.40
N LYS A 38 17.14 11.76 5.05
CA LYS A 38 17.18 12.98 4.26
C LYS A 38 16.01 13.89 4.52
N PHE A 39 14.80 13.32 4.58
CA PHE A 39 13.58 14.06 4.85
C PHE A 39 13.60 14.71 6.24
N ALA A 40 14.03 13.98 7.28
CA ALA A 40 14.18 14.55 8.61
C ALA A 40 15.17 15.72 8.63
N LYS A 41 16.33 15.56 7.97
CA LYS A 41 17.33 16.66 7.84
C LYS A 41 16.82 17.85 7.04
N MET A 42 15.84 17.67 6.16
CA MET A 42 15.16 18.76 5.45
C MET A 42 14.10 19.46 6.32
N GLY A 43 13.73 18.91 7.46
CA GLY A 43 12.69 19.44 8.35
C GLY A 43 11.30 18.83 8.12
N LEU A 44 11.22 17.71 7.41
CA LEU A 44 9.99 16.93 7.25
C LEU A 44 9.82 15.96 8.41
N SER A 45 8.57 15.53 8.65
CA SER A 45 8.21 14.45 9.57
C SER A 45 7.78 13.22 8.78
N PRO A 46 8.72 12.39 8.31
CA PRO A 46 8.38 11.23 7.50
C PRO A 46 7.88 10.08 8.38
N ASP A 47 6.74 9.49 8.00
CA ASP A 47 6.30 8.19 8.49
C ASP A 47 6.87 7.09 7.60
N ALA A 48 7.14 5.91 8.17
CA ALA A 48 7.60 4.74 7.42
C ALA A 48 6.56 3.61 7.50
N MET A 49 6.37 2.87 6.40
CA MET A 49 5.56 1.67 6.37
C MET A 49 6.35 0.52 5.75
N ASP A 50 6.44 -0.59 6.45
CA ASP A 50 7.06 -1.84 6.01
C ASP A 50 6.60 -2.99 6.91
N PHE A 51 6.33 -4.17 6.35
CA PHE A 51 5.97 -5.36 7.14
C PHE A 51 7.16 -6.30 7.37
N ASP A 52 8.32 -6.02 6.76
CA ASP A 52 9.52 -6.85 6.88
C ASP A 52 10.34 -6.54 8.13
N PHE A 53 11.23 -7.49 8.46
CA PHE A 53 12.20 -7.40 9.56
C PHE A 53 13.62 -7.24 9.04
N PHE A 54 14.47 -6.54 9.78
CA PHE A 54 15.87 -6.45 9.45
C PHE A 54 16.59 -7.79 9.67
N THR A 55 17.42 -8.15 8.68
CA THR A 55 18.36 -9.27 8.79
C THR A 55 19.79 -8.76 8.72
N LEU A 56 20.74 -9.51 9.30
CA LEU A 56 22.18 -9.16 9.26
C LEU A 56 22.71 -9.04 7.83
N GLU A 57 22.17 -9.85 6.92
CA GLU A 57 22.55 -9.87 5.50
C GLU A 57 22.19 -8.57 4.76
N ASN A 58 21.17 -7.88 5.23
CA ASN A 58 20.70 -6.64 4.62
C ASN A 58 21.43 -5.39 5.12
N ALA A 59 22.18 -5.48 6.19
CA ALA A 59 22.81 -4.34 6.86
C ALA A 59 23.70 -3.50 5.96
N ALA A 60 24.46 -4.14 5.07
CA ALA A 60 25.39 -3.45 4.17
C ALA A 60 24.72 -2.56 3.11
N LYS A 61 23.42 -2.76 2.87
CA LYS A 61 22.66 -2.03 1.84
C LYS A 61 21.89 -0.84 2.39
N HIS A 62 21.63 -0.83 3.70
CA HIS A 62 20.83 0.20 4.36
C HIS A 62 21.64 1.46 4.68
N GLY A 63 20.94 2.58 4.85
CA GLY A 63 21.53 3.83 5.31
C GLY A 63 21.98 3.77 6.76
N CYS A 64 22.53 4.87 7.27
CA CYS A 64 23.07 4.98 8.63
C CYS A 64 22.02 4.84 9.74
N LEU A 65 20.72 4.82 9.39
CA LEU A 65 19.64 4.58 10.37
C LEU A 65 19.61 3.13 10.88
N VAL A 66 20.26 2.18 10.20
CA VAL A 66 20.30 0.77 10.62
C VAL A 66 21.56 0.51 11.44
N ARG A 67 21.37 -0.07 12.62
CA ARG A 67 22.45 -0.50 13.51
C ARG A 67 22.37 -2.00 13.73
N THR A 68 23.31 -2.72 13.15
CA THR A 68 23.48 -4.14 13.40
C THR A 68 24.50 -4.37 14.53
N PRO A 69 24.28 -5.36 15.44
CA PRO A 69 23.17 -6.33 15.42
C PRO A 69 21.87 -5.87 16.12
N GLU A 70 21.80 -4.65 16.65
CA GLU A 70 20.71 -4.17 17.53
C GLU A 70 19.33 -4.22 16.86
N ASP A 71 19.29 -3.95 15.54
CA ASP A 71 18.03 -3.89 14.78
C ASP A 71 17.65 -5.24 14.12
N ALA A 72 18.52 -6.25 14.22
CA ALA A 72 18.23 -7.56 13.64
C ALA A 72 17.01 -8.21 14.31
N GLY A 73 16.05 -8.69 13.51
CA GLY A 73 14.80 -9.27 13.97
C GLY A 73 13.73 -8.28 14.40
N ARG A 74 13.95 -6.96 14.20
CA ARG A 74 12.96 -5.92 14.46
C ARG A 74 12.31 -5.44 13.16
N ASN A 75 11.06 -4.97 13.24
CA ASN A 75 10.37 -4.41 12.08
C ASN A 75 11.15 -3.23 11.47
N LYS A 76 11.24 -3.19 10.13
CA LYS A 76 12.02 -2.18 9.41
C LYS A 76 11.46 -0.77 9.58
N ALA A 77 10.13 -0.60 9.50
CA ALA A 77 9.50 0.72 9.62
C ALA A 77 9.66 1.30 11.02
N GLU A 78 9.46 0.48 12.05
CA GLU A 78 9.65 0.89 13.44
C GLU A 78 11.12 1.29 13.73
N CYS A 79 12.08 0.50 13.26
CA CYS A 79 13.49 0.83 13.40
C CYS A 79 13.84 2.14 12.71
N ALA A 80 13.40 2.34 11.48
CA ALA A 80 13.66 3.56 10.72
C ALA A 80 13.08 4.79 11.41
N SER A 81 11.81 4.73 11.85
CA SER A 81 11.14 5.82 12.55
C SER A 81 11.79 6.15 13.90
N ASN A 82 12.10 5.14 14.71
CA ASN A 82 12.78 5.33 15.99
C ASN A 82 14.17 5.97 15.83
N ARG A 83 14.90 5.60 14.75
CA ARG A 83 16.24 6.14 14.48
C ARG A 83 16.20 7.55 13.90
N VAL A 84 15.15 7.92 13.19
CA VAL A 84 15.02 9.26 12.63
C VAL A 84 14.49 10.27 13.65
N GLN A 85 13.78 9.82 14.68
CA GLN A 85 13.17 10.68 15.71
C GLN A 85 14.13 11.75 16.29
N PRO A 86 15.41 11.42 16.64
CA PRO A 86 16.36 12.43 17.15
C PRO A 86 16.80 13.47 16.12
N LEU A 87 16.48 13.29 14.85
CA LEU A 87 16.82 14.22 13.76
C LEU A 87 15.70 15.21 13.46
N LEU A 88 14.51 14.99 14.04
CA LEU A 88 13.33 15.81 13.80
C LEU A 88 13.39 17.10 14.62
N ASP A 89 12.65 18.11 14.16
CA ASP A 89 12.43 19.33 14.91
C ASP A 89 11.54 19.09 16.15
N ASP A 90 11.63 19.97 17.13
CA ASP A 90 10.83 19.90 18.36
C ASP A 90 9.34 19.85 18.03
N GLY A 91 8.64 18.89 18.64
CA GLY A 91 7.21 18.67 18.43
C GLY A 91 6.85 17.84 17.19
N CYS A 92 7.83 17.49 16.34
CA CYS A 92 7.64 16.61 15.21
C CYS A 92 7.82 15.14 15.62
N THR A 93 7.03 14.26 14.98
CA THR A 93 7.08 12.80 15.22
C THR A 93 7.19 12.05 13.90
N SER A 94 7.83 10.89 13.96
CA SER A 94 7.86 9.89 12.90
C SER A 94 7.26 8.59 13.42
N ASN A 95 6.36 8.00 12.67
CA ASN A 95 5.70 6.75 13.03
C ASN A 95 6.19 5.62 12.13
N GLY A 96 6.47 4.46 12.75
CA GLY A 96 6.73 3.20 12.05
C GLY A 96 5.43 2.41 11.98
N ILE A 97 4.99 2.05 10.79
CA ILE A 97 3.76 1.33 10.52
C ILE A 97 4.15 -0.08 10.07
N ASP A 98 3.98 -1.07 10.96
CA ASP A 98 4.18 -2.48 10.63
C ASP A 98 2.97 -3.00 9.87
N SER A 99 2.96 -2.78 8.57
CA SER A 99 1.82 -3.18 7.74
C SER A 99 2.20 -3.41 6.28
N ASP A 100 1.46 -4.32 5.64
CA ASP A 100 1.45 -4.48 4.18
C ASP A 100 0.54 -3.43 3.54
N LEU A 101 0.96 -2.89 2.39
CA LEU A 101 0.16 -1.97 1.59
C LEU A 101 -1.23 -2.53 1.24
N CYS A 102 -1.36 -3.85 1.11
CA CYS A 102 -2.64 -4.52 0.86
C CYS A 102 -3.66 -4.36 2.00
N LYS A 103 -3.22 -3.95 3.18
CA LYS A 103 -4.09 -3.68 4.33
C LYS A 103 -4.61 -2.23 4.39
N LEU A 104 -4.26 -1.42 3.38
CA LEU A 104 -4.68 -0.02 3.27
C LEU A 104 -5.65 0.16 2.09
N GLY A 105 -6.66 0.99 2.30
CA GLY A 105 -7.55 1.52 1.27
C GLY A 105 -7.17 2.94 0.84
N PRO A 106 -7.91 3.53 -0.12
CA PRO A 106 -7.60 4.86 -0.66
C PRO A 106 -7.53 5.96 0.40
N GLU A 107 -8.49 5.99 1.32
CA GLU A 107 -8.64 7.06 2.31
C GLU A 107 -7.45 7.14 3.28
N ALA A 108 -6.73 6.04 3.51
CA ALA A 108 -5.54 6.01 4.35
C ALA A 108 -4.41 6.95 3.87
N PHE A 109 -4.43 7.34 2.60
CA PHE A 109 -3.40 8.22 2.00
C PHE A 109 -3.81 9.68 1.93
N SER A 110 -5.07 10.01 2.20
CA SER A 110 -5.64 11.34 1.94
C SER A 110 -5.05 12.47 2.79
N ASP A 111 -4.43 12.15 3.93
CA ASP A 111 -3.80 13.11 4.82
C ASP A 111 -2.31 13.36 4.52
N TYR A 112 -1.75 12.60 3.60
CA TYR A 112 -0.35 12.78 3.21
C TYR A 112 -0.24 13.74 2.02
N GLY A 113 0.66 14.71 2.10
CA GLY A 113 0.99 15.56 0.95
C GLY A 113 1.84 14.81 -0.09
N TYR A 114 2.69 13.90 0.40
CA TYR A 114 3.58 13.08 -0.42
C TYR A 114 3.59 11.63 0.03
N VAL A 115 3.61 10.72 -0.94
CA VAL A 115 3.83 9.29 -0.72
C VAL A 115 5.02 8.85 -1.55
N VAL A 116 6.02 8.25 -0.93
CA VAL A 116 7.23 7.76 -1.61
C VAL A 116 7.24 6.25 -1.61
N ALA A 117 7.19 5.63 -2.79
CA ALA A 117 7.22 4.18 -2.95
C ALA A 117 8.65 3.68 -3.13
N ALA A 118 9.32 3.37 -2.01
CA ALA A 118 10.68 2.83 -1.94
C ALA A 118 10.70 1.29 -1.83
N VAL A 119 9.71 0.64 -2.45
CA VAL A 119 9.60 -0.81 -2.50
C VAL A 119 10.25 -1.38 -3.76
N ASP A 120 10.85 -2.56 -3.63
CA ASP A 120 11.44 -3.32 -4.74
C ASP A 120 10.39 -4.05 -5.59
N ASN A 121 9.19 -4.18 -5.06
CA ASN A 121 8.08 -4.91 -5.62
C ASN A 121 7.25 -4.00 -6.55
N PHE A 122 7.16 -4.40 -7.81
CA PHE A 122 6.44 -3.65 -8.83
C PHE A 122 4.91 -3.71 -8.63
N ASP A 123 4.38 -4.84 -8.16
CA ASP A 123 2.94 -5.00 -7.91
C ASP A 123 2.46 -4.04 -6.80
N ALA A 124 3.29 -3.81 -5.77
CA ALA A 124 3.02 -2.82 -4.74
C ALA A 124 2.93 -1.39 -5.31
N LYS A 125 3.84 -1.02 -6.24
CA LYS A 125 3.78 0.29 -6.93
C LYS A 125 2.51 0.43 -7.77
N VAL A 126 2.09 -0.63 -8.45
CA VAL A 126 0.83 -0.64 -9.21
C VAL A 126 -0.37 -0.54 -8.30
N LEU A 127 -0.40 -1.27 -7.18
CA LEU A 127 -1.47 -1.18 -6.18
C LEU A 127 -1.56 0.22 -5.61
N LEU A 128 -0.45 0.81 -5.19
CA LEU A 128 -0.42 2.19 -4.70
C LEU A 128 -1.02 3.17 -5.73
N ASN A 129 -0.63 3.02 -7.01
CA ASN A 129 -1.20 3.85 -8.07
C ASN A 129 -2.73 3.68 -8.20
N VAL A 130 -3.26 2.46 -8.03
CA VAL A 130 -4.70 2.20 -8.05
C VAL A 130 -5.39 2.89 -6.88
N LEU A 131 -4.85 2.76 -5.66
CA LEU A 131 -5.40 3.36 -4.45
C LEU A 131 -5.44 4.89 -4.53
N ILE A 132 -4.32 5.52 -4.91
CA ILE A 132 -4.24 6.98 -5.04
C ILE A 132 -5.21 7.49 -6.11
N ARG A 133 -5.36 6.78 -7.23
CA ARG A 133 -6.29 7.19 -8.31
C ARG A 133 -7.76 7.10 -7.93
N GLN A 134 -8.12 6.36 -6.89
CA GLN A 134 -9.48 6.29 -6.35
C GLN A 134 -9.84 7.50 -5.47
N LEU A 135 -8.84 8.26 -5.01
CA LEU A 135 -9.09 9.51 -4.27
C LEU A 135 -9.55 10.63 -5.23
N PRO A 136 -10.41 11.56 -4.76
CA PRO A 136 -10.66 12.83 -5.43
C PRO A 136 -9.34 13.55 -5.73
N GLU A 137 -9.28 14.28 -6.84
CA GLU A 137 -8.03 14.86 -7.33
C GLU A 137 -7.36 15.78 -6.32
N GLU A 138 -8.15 16.60 -5.63
CA GLU A 138 -7.71 17.55 -4.61
C GLU A 138 -7.19 16.90 -3.32
N ARG A 139 -7.45 15.59 -3.14
CA ARG A 139 -7.01 14.81 -1.97
C ARG A 139 -5.90 13.82 -2.30
N ARG A 140 -5.46 13.79 -3.55
CA ARG A 140 -4.38 12.89 -3.97
C ARG A 140 -3.04 13.39 -3.49
N PRO A 141 -2.28 12.60 -2.76
CA PRO A 141 -0.87 12.93 -2.52
C PRO A 141 -0.07 12.92 -3.84
N ILE A 142 0.97 13.73 -3.88
CA ILE A 142 2.00 13.60 -4.90
C ILE A 142 2.76 12.31 -4.63
N VAL A 143 2.95 11.49 -5.66
CA VAL A 143 3.65 10.21 -5.52
C VAL A 143 5.04 10.30 -6.13
N ILE A 144 6.03 9.88 -5.34
CA ILE A 144 7.40 9.70 -5.81
C ILE A 144 7.71 8.20 -5.81
N MET A 145 8.22 7.71 -6.91
CA MET A 145 8.64 6.31 -7.04
C MET A 145 10.11 6.27 -7.41
N ASP A 146 10.84 5.48 -6.67
CA ASP A 146 12.24 5.22 -6.97
C ASP A 146 12.46 3.82 -7.53
N GLY A 147 13.65 3.59 -8.03
CA GLY A 147 14.11 2.30 -8.50
C GLY A 147 15.61 2.27 -8.55
N THR A 148 16.17 1.11 -8.28
CA THR A 148 17.59 0.82 -8.43
C THR A 148 17.76 -0.45 -9.25
N HIS A 149 18.75 -0.47 -10.10
CA HIS A 149 19.16 -1.65 -10.85
C HIS A 149 20.68 -1.58 -11.04
N ASP A 150 21.41 -2.53 -10.49
CA ASP A 150 22.88 -2.53 -10.46
C ASP A 150 23.45 -1.19 -9.96
N GLU A 151 24.04 -0.40 -10.83
CA GLU A 151 24.61 0.93 -10.54
C GLU A 151 23.76 2.08 -11.06
N MET A 152 22.53 1.80 -11.45
CA MET A 152 21.57 2.80 -11.90
C MET A 152 20.59 3.13 -10.76
N ALA A 153 20.26 4.40 -10.65
CA ALA A 153 19.24 4.90 -9.77
C ALA A 153 18.25 5.78 -10.54
N GLN A 154 16.99 5.68 -10.22
CA GLN A 154 15.97 6.53 -10.84
C GLN A 154 14.95 7.01 -9.81
N SER A 155 14.34 8.15 -10.10
CA SER A 155 13.21 8.69 -9.36
C SER A 155 12.22 9.31 -10.32
N VAL A 156 10.93 9.09 -10.08
CA VAL A 156 9.83 9.67 -10.84
C VAL A 156 8.89 10.35 -9.87
N ILE A 157 8.49 11.58 -10.15
CA ILE A 157 7.46 12.31 -9.41
C ILE A 157 6.18 12.40 -10.25
N LEU A 158 5.03 12.10 -9.64
CA LEU A 158 3.73 12.03 -10.29
C LEU A 158 2.70 12.84 -9.50
N ASP A 159 1.98 13.73 -10.18
CA ASP A 159 0.83 14.43 -9.59
C ASP A 159 -0.46 13.58 -9.59
N ASN A 160 -0.46 12.47 -10.33
CA ASN A 160 -1.60 11.56 -10.48
C ASN A 160 -2.88 12.21 -11.02
N THR A 161 -2.80 13.33 -11.69
CA THR A 161 -3.91 13.98 -12.40
C THR A 161 -4.06 13.44 -13.81
N GLU A 162 -3.28 13.96 -14.75
CA GLU A 162 -3.33 13.54 -16.16
C GLU A 162 -2.45 12.32 -16.46
N PHE A 163 -1.44 12.07 -15.64
CA PHE A 163 -0.43 11.06 -15.82
C PHE A 163 -0.36 10.12 -14.59
N CYS A 164 -0.13 8.86 -14.80
CA CYS A 164 -0.03 7.88 -13.72
C CYS A 164 1.11 6.88 -13.94
N LEU A 165 1.45 6.11 -12.91
CA LEU A 165 2.52 5.10 -12.99
C LEU A 165 2.34 4.13 -14.19
N ARG A 166 1.10 3.71 -14.47
CA ARG A 166 0.82 2.80 -15.59
C ARG A 166 1.20 3.36 -16.96
N CYS A 167 1.34 4.69 -17.07
CA CYS A 167 1.88 5.31 -18.28
C CYS A 167 3.37 5.02 -18.49
N LEU A 168 4.11 4.79 -17.40
CA LEU A 168 5.54 4.47 -17.44
C LEU A 168 5.84 3.01 -17.76
N ILE A 169 4.86 2.13 -17.48
CA ILE A 169 5.06 0.70 -17.52
C ILE A 169 4.83 0.15 -18.91
N ASP A 170 5.82 -0.54 -19.44
CA ASP A 170 5.71 -1.32 -20.66
C ASP A 170 4.95 -2.65 -20.38
N GLU A 171 4.23 -3.17 -21.37
CA GLU A 171 3.56 -4.48 -21.28
C GLU A 171 4.56 -5.64 -21.12
N GLY A 172 5.77 -5.51 -21.67
CA GLY A 172 6.88 -6.43 -21.45
C GLY A 172 7.23 -6.56 -19.98
N TRP A 173 7.42 -5.43 -19.30
CA TRP A 173 7.67 -5.39 -17.86
C TRP A 173 6.57 -6.04 -17.03
N MET A 174 5.32 -5.95 -17.46
CA MET A 174 4.20 -6.60 -16.78
C MET A 174 4.24 -8.13 -16.91
N LYS A 175 4.82 -8.66 -17.98
CA LYS A 175 5.01 -10.11 -18.16
C LYS A 175 6.19 -10.62 -17.34
N ASP A 176 7.27 -9.85 -17.29
CA ASP A 176 8.48 -10.18 -16.53
C ASP A 176 8.31 -10.01 -15.02
N SER A 177 7.36 -9.18 -14.56
CA SER A 177 7.05 -9.01 -13.14
C SER A 177 6.40 -10.22 -12.48
N SER A 178 6.15 -11.31 -13.22
CA SER A 178 5.84 -12.62 -12.64
C SER A 178 7.03 -13.22 -11.88
N ILE A 179 8.25 -12.73 -12.15
CA ILE A 179 9.47 -13.07 -11.44
C ILE A 179 9.59 -12.10 -10.26
N ARG A 180 9.48 -12.63 -9.04
CA ARG A 180 9.73 -11.81 -7.84
C ARG A 180 11.19 -11.42 -7.79
N THR A 181 11.46 -10.14 -7.95
CA THR A 181 12.73 -9.56 -7.58
C THR A 181 12.65 -9.14 -6.12
N SER A 182 13.40 -9.76 -5.23
CA SER A 182 13.54 -9.35 -3.84
C SER A 182 14.99 -9.08 -3.52
N CYS A 183 15.25 -7.96 -2.87
CA CYS A 183 16.58 -7.64 -2.35
C CYS A 183 16.94 -8.45 -1.10
N THR A 184 16.00 -9.19 -0.50
CA THR A 184 16.16 -9.88 0.78
C THR A 184 16.48 -11.37 0.68
N GLY A 185 16.59 -11.94 -0.54
CA GLY A 185 16.97 -13.35 -0.72
C GLY A 185 15.82 -14.36 -0.57
N PRO A 186 16.10 -15.66 -0.43
CA PRO A 186 15.18 -16.78 -0.71
C PRO A 186 14.06 -17.02 0.31
N GLN A 187 13.82 -16.15 1.26
CA GLN A 187 12.72 -16.30 2.23
C GLN A 187 11.33 -15.99 1.69
N VAL A 188 11.24 -15.56 0.44
CA VAL A 188 9.96 -15.51 -0.25
C VAL A 188 9.61 -16.93 -0.62
N ARG A 189 8.62 -17.54 0.05
CA ARG A 189 8.07 -18.86 -0.29
C ARG A 189 7.97 -18.98 -1.80
N GLN A 190 8.77 -19.87 -2.37
CA GLN A 190 8.78 -20.17 -3.79
C GLN A 190 7.41 -20.75 -4.16
N MET A 191 6.57 -19.95 -4.79
CA MET A 191 5.60 -20.48 -5.73
C MET A 191 6.26 -20.41 -7.10
N ASP A 192 6.81 -21.57 -7.52
CA ASP A 192 7.28 -21.88 -8.85
C ASP A 192 8.13 -20.83 -9.59
N GLY A 193 9.45 -20.95 -9.48
CA GLY A 193 10.42 -20.26 -10.31
C GLY A 193 11.52 -19.55 -9.55
N ALA A 194 12.75 -19.75 -9.94
CA ALA A 194 13.92 -19.09 -9.41
C ALA A 194 13.79 -17.57 -9.56
N GLY A 195 13.55 -16.87 -8.46
CA GLY A 195 13.52 -15.42 -8.44
C GLY A 195 14.90 -14.86 -8.77
N GLU A 196 14.98 -13.95 -9.71
CA GLU A 196 16.20 -13.24 -10.01
C GLU A 196 16.48 -12.22 -8.89
N ILE A 197 17.66 -12.32 -8.25
CA ILE A 197 18.08 -11.36 -7.24
C ILE A 197 18.56 -10.10 -7.95
N VAL A 198 17.78 -9.03 -7.90
CA VAL A 198 18.25 -7.72 -8.37
C VAL A 198 19.31 -7.22 -7.38
N ARG A 199 20.55 -7.15 -7.86
CA ARG A 199 21.65 -6.57 -7.08
C ARG A 199 21.48 -5.07 -7.04
N THR A 200 21.57 -4.48 -5.86
CA THR A 200 21.68 -3.04 -5.68
C THR A 200 22.82 -2.73 -4.73
N SER A 201 23.55 -1.67 -5.01
CA SER A 201 24.60 -1.19 -4.12
C SER A 201 24.05 -0.14 -3.14
N ASN A 202 24.74 0.07 -2.03
CA ASN A 202 24.45 1.18 -1.12
C ASN A 202 24.54 2.53 -1.85
N LEU A 203 25.48 2.67 -2.79
CA LEU A 203 25.63 3.87 -3.59
C LEU A 203 24.40 4.14 -4.46
N ALA A 204 23.91 3.13 -5.21
CA ALA A 204 22.72 3.25 -6.03
C ALA A 204 21.49 3.58 -5.18
N SER A 205 21.32 2.91 -4.02
CA SER A 205 20.24 3.18 -3.08
C SER A 205 20.28 4.60 -2.52
N SER A 206 21.46 5.06 -2.10
CA SER A 206 21.66 6.44 -1.64
C SER A 206 21.39 7.46 -2.74
N MET A 207 21.78 7.17 -4.00
CA MET A 207 21.53 8.04 -5.13
C MET A 207 20.03 8.10 -5.46
N ALA A 208 19.32 6.98 -5.47
CA ALA A 208 17.86 6.96 -5.67
C ALA A 208 17.16 7.84 -4.62
N ALA A 209 17.56 7.71 -3.35
CA ALA A 209 17.04 8.54 -2.27
C ALA A 209 17.37 10.03 -2.44
N HIS A 210 18.56 10.38 -2.98
CA HIS A 210 18.90 11.78 -3.29
C HIS A 210 18.02 12.34 -4.42
N LEU A 211 17.82 11.57 -5.49
CA LEU A 211 16.96 11.99 -6.58
C LEU A 211 15.53 12.20 -6.13
N SER A 212 15.00 11.31 -5.30
CA SER A 212 13.63 11.40 -4.75
C SER A 212 13.49 12.59 -3.78
N ALA A 213 14.47 12.81 -2.91
CA ALA A 213 14.47 13.97 -2.02
C ALA A 213 14.58 15.30 -2.80
N GLU A 214 15.35 15.35 -3.88
CA GLU A 214 15.43 16.52 -4.76
C GLU A 214 14.11 16.75 -5.52
N GLN A 215 13.42 15.69 -5.97
CA GLN A 215 12.11 15.80 -6.58
C GLN A 215 11.10 16.42 -5.60
N LEU A 216 11.05 15.92 -4.37
CA LEU A 216 10.18 16.46 -3.33
C LEU A 216 10.53 17.92 -3.04
N ARG A 217 11.81 18.22 -2.79
CA ARG A 217 12.27 19.58 -2.51
C ARG A 217 11.87 20.55 -3.61
N ALA A 218 12.16 20.20 -4.87
CA ALA A 218 11.87 21.04 -6.01
C ALA A 218 10.36 21.26 -6.20
N SER A 219 9.54 20.25 -5.90
CA SER A 219 8.08 20.35 -5.92
C SER A 219 7.56 21.31 -4.85
N VAL A 220 8.02 21.17 -3.60
CA VAL A 220 7.59 22.03 -2.48
C VAL A 220 7.93 23.49 -2.69
N ILE A 221 9.10 23.79 -3.24
CA ILE A 221 9.51 25.17 -3.52
C ILE A 221 8.96 25.72 -4.83
N GLY A 222 8.13 24.94 -5.55
CA GLY A 222 7.43 25.40 -6.74
C GLY A 222 8.30 25.59 -7.98
N HIS A 223 9.35 24.76 -8.15
CA HIS A 223 10.13 24.79 -9.40
C HIS A 223 9.31 24.31 -10.58
N ASP A 224 9.33 25.08 -11.66
CA ASP A 224 8.65 24.73 -12.91
C ASP A 224 9.17 23.41 -13.50
N GLY A 225 8.28 22.64 -14.11
CA GLY A 225 8.62 21.42 -14.84
C GLY A 225 9.06 20.24 -13.96
N VAL A 226 8.81 20.29 -12.64
CA VAL A 226 9.12 19.18 -11.73
C VAL A 226 8.12 18.04 -11.85
N MET A 227 6.83 18.36 -11.96
CA MET A 227 5.78 17.35 -12.03
C MET A 227 5.90 16.47 -13.26
N ASN A 228 5.56 15.20 -13.08
CA ASN A 228 5.60 14.18 -14.12
C ASN A 228 7.00 14.05 -14.77
N ARG A 229 8.05 14.22 -13.96
CA ARG A 229 9.47 14.17 -14.37
C ARG A 229 10.12 12.89 -13.87
N ARG A 230 10.97 12.30 -14.71
CA ARG A 230 11.87 11.19 -14.35
C ARG A 230 13.31 11.66 -14.35
N LEU A 231 14.01 11.41 -13.25
CA LEU A 231 15.46 11.55 -13.12
C LEU A 231 16.09 10.16 -13.16
N THR A 232 17.15 9.99 -13.94
CA THR A 232 17.90 8.74 -14.02
C THR A 232 19.39 9.06 -13.89
N TYR A 233 20.03 8.38 -12.94
CA TYR A 233 21.46 8.37 -12.73
C TYR A 233 22.03 7.02 -13.15
N THR A 234 23.12 7.05 -13.92
CA THR A 234 23.87 5.87 -14.33
C THR A 234 25.34 6.10 -14.01
N ALA A 235 25.94 5.18 -13.24
CA ALA A 235 27.35 5.32 -12.86
C ALA A 235 28.29 4.71 -13.89
N TYR A 236 27.88 3.69 -14.62
CA TYR A 236 28.71 2.94 -15.54
C TYR A 236 27.98 2.71 -16.88
N PRO A 237 28.65 2.69 -18.05
CA PRO A 237 30.09 2.95 -18.27
C PRO A 237 30.48 4.44 -18.18
N HIS A 238 29.51 5.33 -18.16
CA HIS A 238 29.73 6.79 -18.05
C HIS A 238 28.80 7.37 -17.01
N LEU A 239 29.34 8.25 -16.17
CA LEU A 239 28.54 9.00 -15.20
C LEU A 239 27.59 9.91 -15.96
N GLU A 240 26.29 9.66 -15.83
CA GLU A 240 25.24 10.42 -16.50
C GLU A 240 24.07 10.71 -15.55
N LEU A 241 23.56 11.92 -15.63
CA LEU A 241 22.27 12.29 -15.05
C LEU A 241 21.35 12.77 -16.16
N SER A 242 20.28 12.03 -16.41
CA SER A 242 19.31 12.38 -17.44
C SER A 242 17.97 12.79 -16.84
N VAL A 243 17.26 13.66 -17.56
CA VAL A 243 15.93 14.13 -17.22
C VAL A 243 15.00 13.79 -18.37
N ALA A 244 13.87 13.16 -18.06
CA ALA A 244 12.84 12.84 -19.03
C ALA A 244 11.47 13.27 -18.51
N HIS A 245 10.60 13.73 -19.42
CA HIS A 245 9.20 13.99 -19.17
C HIS A 245 8.38 12.91 -19.90
N PRO A 246 7.94 11.87 -19.18
CA PRO A 246 7.17 10.78 -19.77
C PRO A 246 5.83 11.32 -20.28
N MET A 247 5.32 10.71 -21.37
CA MET A 247 4.04 11.08 -21.95
C MET A 247 2.93 10.10 -21.52
N ARG A 248 1.72 10.62 -21.41
CA ARG A 248 0.54 9.81 -21.16
C ARG A 248 0.34 8.78 -22.29
N LYS A 249 0.18 7.51 -21.91
CA LYS A 249 -0.20 6.47 -22.87
C LYS A 249 -1.67 6.63 -23.26
N ARG A 250 -1.94 6.55 -24.55
CA ARG A 250 -3.31 6.46 -25.06
C ARG A 250 -3.96 5.18 -24.54
N ASN A 251 -5.16 5.28 -23.98
CA ASN A 251 -5.89 4.14 -23.37
C ASN A 251 -5.18 3.49 -22.18
N CYS A 252 -4.46 4.28 -21.37
CA CYS A 252 -3.82 3.78 -20.14
C CYS A 252 -4.87 3.28 -19.13
N PRO A 253 -4.83 1.99 -18.72
CA PRO A 253 -5.81 1.46 -17.76
C PRO A 253 -5.71 2.11 -16.38
N GLY A 254 -4.52 2.59 -15.97
CA GLY A 254 -4.35 3.33 -14.73
C GLY A 254 -4.99 4.71 -14.77
N CYS A 255 -4.92 5.41 -15.91
CA CYS A 255 -5.58 6.70 -16.08
C CYS A 255 -7.11 6.58 -16.23
N ALA A 256 -7.62 5.39 -16.50
CA ALA A 256 -9.07 5.12 -16.55
C ALA A 256 -9.69 4.89 -15.16
N ILE A 257 -8.87 4.82 -14.11
CA ILE A 257 -9.35 4.73 -12.72
C ILE A 257 -9.83 6.12 -12.30
N HIS A 258 -11.09 6.21 -11.90
CA HIS A 258 -11.73 7.42 -11.41
C HIS A 258 -12.19 7.23 -9.97
N PRO A 259 -12.22 8.30 -9.17
CA PRO A 259 -12.83 8.26 -7.86
C PRO A 259 -14.33 7.97 -7.98
N PRO A 260 -14.96 7.42 -6.94
CA PRO A 260 -16.42 7.36 -6.88
C PRO A 260 -17.02 8.74 -7.06
N ALA A 261 -18.17 8.81 -7.75
CA ALA A 261 -18.86 10.08 -7.96
C ALA A 261 -19.32 10.73 -6.65
N LYS A 262 -19.63 9.91 -5.65
CA LYS A 262 -19.99 10.32 -4.29
C LYS A 262 -19.54 9.26 -3.31
N ILE A 263 -19.06 9.69 -2.15
CA ILE A 263 -18.77 8.85 -1.00
C ILE A 263 -19.70 9.30 0.13
N GLU A 264 -20.43 8.37 0.72
CA GLU A 264 -21.18 8.58 1.95
C GLU A 264 -20.28 8.19 3.14
N TRP A 265 -20.25 9.02 4.17
CA TRP A 265 -19.36 8.83 5.30
C TRP A 265 -20.05 8.10 6.45
N LEU A 266 -19.41 7.07 6.96
CA LEU A 266 -19.75 6.37 8.19
C LEU A 266 -18.84 6.85 9.31
N HIS A 267 -19.36 6.82 10.54
CA HIS A 267 -18.60 7.23 11.72
C HIS A 267 -17.79 6.08 12.30
N GLY A 268 -16.54 6.37 12.66
CA GLY A 268 -15.63 5.42 13.26
C GLY A 268 -14.60 4.86 12.28
N SER A 269 -14.18 3.63 12.49
CA SER A 269 -13.14 2.96 11.71
C SER A 269 -13.50 1.49 11.48
N VAL A 270 -13.03 0.91 10.37
CA VAL A 270 -13.14 -0.54 10.12
C VAL A 270 -12.54 -1.38 11.25
N MET A 271 -11.62 -0.80 12.04
CA MET A 271 -10.96 -1.46 13.17
C MET A 271 -11.83 -1.51 14.43
N ASP A 272 -12.79 -0.60 14.57
CA ASP A 272 -13.56 -0.40 15.80
C ASP A 272 -15.03 -0.79 15.65
N ILE A 273 -15.48 -1.12 14.43
CA ILE A 273 -16.89 -1.37 14.15
C ILE A 273 -17.13 -2.80 13.64
N THR A 274 -18.20 -3.43 14.17
CA THR A 274 -18.65 -4.72 13.66
C THR A 274 -19.41 -4.58 12.34
N LEU A 275 -19.57 -5.68 11.60
CA LEU A 275 -20.41 -5.71 10.40
C LEU A 275 -21.81 -5.20 10.68
N ARG A 276 -22.44 -5.64 11.77
CA ARG A 276 -23.77 -5.18 12.18
C ARG A 276 -23.81 -3.68 12.40
N GLY A 277 -22.85 -3.13 13.16
CA GLY A 277 -22.79 -1.69 13.43
C GLY A 277 -22.62 -0.86 12.17
N ALA A 278 -21.82 -1.34 11.21
CA ALA A 278 -21.68 -0.69 9.92
C ALA A 278 -22.99 -0.74 9.10
N MET A 279 -23.63 -1.91 9.07
CA MET A 279 -24.91 -2.07 8.36
C MET A 279 -26.02 -1.22 8.98
N GLU A 280 -26.05 -1.01 10.29
CA GLU A 280 -27.00 -0.12 10.97
C GLU A 280 -26.83 1.32 10.50
N GLN A 281 -25.60 1.82 10.47
CA GLN A 281 -25.31 3.17 9.93
C GLN A 281 -25.70 3.29 8.46
N ILE A 282 -25.38 2.28 7.64
CA ILE A 282 -25.75 2.24 6.22
C ILE A 282 -27.28 2.26 6.06
N ALA A 283 -28.00 1.46 6.85
CA ALA A 283 -29.46 1.41 6.83
C ALA A 283 -30.09 2.77 7.17
N ASP A 284 -29.55 3.46 8.17
CA ASP A 284 -30.00 4.80 8.56
C ASP A 284 -29.82 5.82 7.42
N ILE A 285 -28.67 5.78 6.70
CA ILE A 285 -28.41 6.66 5.57
C ILE A 285 -29.29 6.34 4.36
N LEU A 286 -29.46 5.05 4.06
CA LEU A 286 -30.24 4.60 2.89
C LEU A 286 -31.76 4.56 3.15
N GLY A 287 -32.18 4.60 4.40
CA GLY A 287 -33.59 4.46 4.81
C GLY A 287 -34.17 3.07 4.56
N THR A 288 -33.35 2.03 4.44
CA THR A 288 -33.76 0.65 4.17
C THR A 288 -32.72 -0.35 4.65
N THR A 289 -33.17 -1.57 4.94
CA THR A 289 -32.31 -2.74 5.21
C THR A 289 -32.19 -3.69 4.01
N ASP A 290 -32.83 -3.35 2.87
CA ASP A 290 -32.75 -4.14 1.64
C ASP A 290 -31.54 -3.74 0.79
N PHE A 291 -30.38 -4.17 1.23
CA PHE A 291 -29.10 -3.99 0.54
C PHE A 291 -28.12 -5.13 0.83
N GLU A 292 -27.11 -5.21 -0.02
CA GLU A 292 -25.95 -6.10 0.13
C GLU A 292 -24.68 -5.27 0.23
N MET A 293 -23.83 -5.59 1.19
CA MET A 293 -22.49 -5.02 1.31
C MET A 293 -21.47 -5.95 0.65
N SER A 294 -20.83 -5.51 -0.42
CA SER A 294 -19.87 -6.33 -1.16
C SER A 294 -18.65 -6.67 -0.32
N VAL A 295 -18.23 -7.94 -0.31
CA VAL A 295 -16.93 -8.32 0.30
C VAL A 295 -15.81 -7.53 -0.37
N HIS A 296 -14.88 -7.03 0.43
CA HIS A 296 -13.77 -6.22 -0.10
C HIS A 296 -12.91 -7.02 -1.08
N ARG A 297 -12.52 -6.37 -2.19
CA ARG A 297 -11.66 -6.99 -3.20
C ARG A 297 -10.20 -6.73 -2.88
N LEU A 298 -9.49 -7.79 -2.47
CA LEU A 298 -8.05 -7.76 -2.34
C LEU A 298 -7.41 -8.15 -3.68
N ASN A 299 -6.63 -7.24 -4.24
CA ASN A 299 -5.79 -7.52 -5.41
C ASN A 299 -4.41 -7.96 -4.93
N TYR A 300 -4.14 -9.25 -4.99
CA TYR A 300 -2.84 -9.80 -4.64
C TYR A 300 -2.20 -10.44 -5.88
N ARG A 301 -1.06 -9.92 -6.34
CA ARG A 301 -0.26 -10.49 -7.44
C ARG A 301 -1.06 -10.90 -8.70
N LYS A 302 -1.86 -10.01 -9.23
CA LYS A 302 -2.72 -10.27 -10.41
C LYS A 302 -3.93 -11.19 -10.16
N VAL A 303 -4.09 -11.72 -8.96
CA VAL A 303 -5.26 -12.48 -8.54
C VAL A 303 -6.16 -11.56 -7.72
N VAL A 304 -7.44 -11.56 -8.03
CA VAL A 304 -8.47 -10.83 -7.30
C VAL A 304 -9.18 -11.80 -6.37
N TYR A 305 -9.05 -11.58 -5.08
CA TYR A 305 -9.83 -12.27 -4.05
C TYR A 305 -10.99 -11.38 -3.65
N ALA A 306 -12.20 -11.89 -3.73
CA ALA A 306 -13.42 -11.13 -3.45
C ALA A 306 -14.47 -11.98 -2.70
N GLY A 307 -14.01 -12.87 -1.83
CA GLY A 307 -14.86 -13.75 -1.08
C GLY A 307 -14.46 -13.87 0.38
N PHE A 308 -15.43 -14.21 1.22
CA PHE A 308 -15.25 -14.54 2.62
C PHE A 308 -15.55 -16.03 2.81
N ILE A 309 -14.59 -16.80 3.32
CA ILE A 309 -14.71 -18.25 3.52
C ILE A 309 -15.20 -18.47 4.95
N VAL A 310 -16.40 -19.04 5.08
CA VAL A 310 -16.98 -19.40 6.38
C VAL A 310 -16.42 -20.72 6.86
N GLU A 311 -16.39 -21.71 5.98
CA GLU A 311 -16.04 -23.09 6.30
C GLU A 311 -15.36 -23.74 5.09
N ASP A 312 -14.42 -24.65 5.34
CA ASP A 312 -13.78 -25.51 4.34
C ASP A 312 -13.85 -26.97 4.79
N VAL A 313 -13.38 -27.90 3.96
CA VAL A 313 -13.41 -29.33 4.24
C VAL A 313 -12.00 -29.89 4.30
N CYS A 314 -11.71 -30.68 5.32
CA CYS A 314 -10.43 -31.35 5.45
C CYS A 314 -10.20 -32.37 4.30
N HIS A 315 -9.18 -32.15 3.50
CA HIS A 315 -8.84 -33.05 2.38
C HIS A 315 -8.44 -34.47 2.82
N SER A 316 -8.05 -34.66 4.09
CA SER A 316 -7.61 -35.95 4.61
C SER A 316 -8.76 -36.79 5.18
N CYS A 317 -9.74 -36.19 5.84
CA CYS A 317 -10.81 -36.94 6.52
C CYS A 317 -12.23 -36.45 6.19
N GLY A 318 -12.40 -35.41 5.38
CA GLY A 318 -13.70 -34.88 5.00
C GLY A 318 -14.43 -34.10 6.10
N ALA A 319 -13.81 -33.89 7.27
CA ALA A 319 -14.43 -33.12 8.35
C ALA A 319 -14.47 -31.62 8.03
N PRO A 320 -15.54 -30.89 8.46
CA PRO A 320 -15.59 -29.44 8.28
C PRO A 320 -14.51 -28.72 9.10
N ILE A 321 -13.96 -27.65 8.55
CA ILE A 321 -13.00 -26.76 9.20
C ILE A 321 -13.60 -25.36 9.18
N GLN A 322 -13.80 -24.76 10.35
CA GLN A 322 -14.21 -23.36 10.45
C GLN A 322 -13.05 -22.45 10.03
N VAL A 323 -13.27 -21.60 9.04
CA VAL A 323 -12.25 -20.71 8.49
C VAL A 323 -12.50 -19.26 8.94
N MET A 324 -13.68 -18.74 8.71
CA MET A 324 -14.13 -17.40 9.10
C MET A 324 -13.12 -16.31 8.71
N GLN A 325 -12.64 -16.35 7.46
CA GLN A 325 -11.63 -15.42 6.98
C GLN A 325 -11.87 -15.00 5.52
N HIS A 326 -11.39 -13.80 5.18
CA HIS A 326 -11.33 -13.35 3.78
C HIS A 326 -10.40 -14.25 2.96
N GLU A 327 -10.83 -14.69 1.77
CA GLU A 327 -10.09 -15.66 0.93
C GLU A 327 -8.64 -15.23 0.63
N GLY A 328 -8.38 -13.92 0.52
CA GLY A 328 -7.04 -13.38 0.34
C GLY A 328 -6.15 -13.38 1.58
N ARG A 329 -6.68 -13.76 2.74
CA ARG A 329 -5.95 -13.86 4.02
C ARG A 329 -5.82 -15.29 4.52
N VAL A 330 -6.39 -16.25 3.82
CA VAL A 330 -6.32 -17.68 4.20
C VAL A 330 -4.99 -18.25 3.69
N PHE A 331 -4.18 -18.74 4.60
CA PHE A 331 -2.93 -19.43 4.28
C PHE A 331 -3.08 -20.93 4.60
N PRO A 332 -2.57 -21.83 3.73
CA PRO A 332 -2.68 -23.27 3.93
C PRO A 332 -2.16 -23.78 5.28
N ASP A 333 -1.09 -23.15 5.74
CA ASP A 333 -0.42 -23.53 6.99
C ASP A 333 -1.24 -23.17 8.24
N ASP A 334 -2.22 -22.26 8.11
CA ASP A 334 -3.10 -21.83 9.21
C ASP A 334 -4.31 -22.77 9.37
N LEU A 335 -4.63 -23.55 8.34
CA LEU A 335 -5.76 -24.46 8.34
C LEU A 335 -5.36 -25.82 8.88
N ARG A 336 -5.78 -26.12 10.11
CA ARG A 336 -5.60 -27.42 10.74
C ARG A 336 -6.95 -28.07 11.01
N CYS A 337 -7.07 -29.34 10.64
CA CYS A 337 -8.23 -30.13 10.97
C CYS A 337 -8.15 -30.59 12.43
N GLU A 338 -9.11 -30.21 13.26
CA GLU A 338 -9.19 -30.65 14.66
C GLU A 338 -9.40 -32.17 14.78
N THR A 339 -10.07 -32.79 13.79
CA THR A 339 -10.40 -34.23 13.81
C THR A 339 -9.16 -35.10 13.54
N CYS A 340 -8.33 -34.79 12.59
CA CYS A 340 -7.18 -35.62 12.23
C CYS A 340 -5.82 -34.95 12.44
N ALA A 341 -5.78 -33.73 12.95
CA ALA A 341 -4.59 -32.92 13.15
C ALA A 341 -3.69 -32.77 11.90
N ALA A 342 -4.20 -33.15 10.73
CA ALA A 342 -3.48 -32.97 9.49
C ALA A 342 -3.45 -31.48 9.12
N ALA A 343 -2.26 -30.97 8.81
CA ALA A 343 -2.16 -29.69 8.09
C ALA A 343 -2.81 -29.89 6.72
N ASN A 344 -3.74 -29.02 6.36
CA ASN A 344 -4.30 -29.08 5.01
C ASN A 344 -3.20 -28.82 3.99
N ALA A 345 -3.25 -29.57 2.89
CA ALA A 345 -2.43 -29.28 1.75
C ALA A 345 -2.67 -27.82 1.29
N PRO A 346 -1.66 -27.17 0.68
CA PRO A 346 -1.81 -25.79 0.24
C PRO A 346 -3.13 -25.59 -0.48
N LEU A 347 -3.87 -24.57 -0.06
CA LEU A 347 -5.10 -24.17 -0.72
C LEU A 347 -4.81 -24.07 -2.21
N ARG A 348 -5.48 -24.90 -2.99
CA ARG A 348 -5.38 -24.82 -4.44
C ARG A 348 -5.85 -23.44 -4.90
N PRO A 349 -5.37 -22.96 -6.05
CA PRO A 349 -5.92 -21.74 -6.64
C PRO A 349 -7.45 -21.77 -6.63
N ALA A 350 -8.08 -20.61 -6.52
CA ALA A 350 -9.54 -20.47 -6.39
C ALA A 350 -10.38 -21.25 -7.43
N SER A 351 -9.77 -21.71 -8.53
CA SER A 351 -10.37 -22.58 -9.52
C SER A 351 -10.62 -24.04 -9.06
N ASP A 352 -10.03 -24.46 -7.94
CA ASP A 352 -10.08 -25.84 -7.44
C ASP A 352 -10.91 -25.99 -6.14
N PHE A 353 -11.58 -24.92 -5.70
CA PHE A 353 -12.51 -24.96 -4.56
C PHE A 353 -13.83 -25.64 -4.99
N ASP A 354 -13.85 -26.94 -4.92
CA ASP A 354 -15.02 -27.74 -5.31
C ASP A 354 -16.13 -27.81 -4.23
N HIS A 355 -15.98 -27.14 -3.08
CA HIS A 355 -16.85 -27.55 -1.96
C HIS A 355 -17.68 -26.47 -1.25
N ARG A 356 -17.37 -25.19 -1.30
CA ARG A 356 -18.33 -24.12 -0.90
C ARG A 356 -17.94 -22.79 -1.54
N GLU A 357 -18.88 -22.20 -2.26
CA GLU A 357 -18.67 -20.86 -2.82
C GLU A 357 -18.44 -19.85 -1.69
N PRO A 358 -17.35 -19.07 -1.71
CA PRO A 358 -17.14 -18.00 -0.75
C PRO A 358 -18.30 -16.99 -0.81
N LEU A 359 -18.67 -16.43 0.34
CA LEU A 359 -19.61 -15.32 0.36
C LEU A 359 -19.04 -14.15 -0.44
N ARG A 360 -19.85 -13.61 -1.35
CA ARG A 360 -19.46 -12.45 -2.19
C ARG A 360 -20.03 -11.14 -1.65
N ALA A 361 -21.01 -11.21 -0.78
CA ALA A 361 -21.64 -10.08 -0.13
C ALA A 361 -22.18 -10.47 1.25
N PHE A 362 -22.29 -9.49 2.12
CA PHE A 362 -22.95 -9.59 3.42
C PHE A 362 -24.34 -8.97 3.33
N THR A 363 -25.32 -9.61 3.97
CA THR A 363 -26.71 -9.15 3.99
C THR A 363 -27.16 -8.85 5.43
N TRP A 364 -28.18 -8.01 5.59
CA TRP A 364 -28.72 -7.60 6.88
C TRP A 364 -29.13 -8.78 7.78
N GLY A 365 -29.68 -9.82 7.24
CA GLY A 365 -30.13 -11.02 7.96
C GLY A 365 -29.14 -12.19 7.94
N GLY A 366 -27.84 -11.93 7.68
CA GLY A 366 -26.81 -12.95 7.62
C GLY A 366 -26.50 -13.62 8.96
N GLU A 367 -25.56 -14.57 8.96
CA GLU A 367 -25.15 -15.32 10.15
C GLU A 367 -24.72 -14.39 11.30
N GLU A 368 -25.26 -14.63 12.51
CA GLU A 368 -25.00 -13.80 13.69
C GLU A 368 -23.49 -13.73 14.04
N ALA A 369 -22.79 -14.84 13.89
CA ALA A 369 -21.35 -14.89 14.15
C ALA A 369 -20.58 -13.92 13.25
N ILE A 370 -20.92 -13.84 11.96
CA ILE A 370 -20.30 -12.91 11.00
C ILE A 370 -20.71 -11.47 11.31
N GLN A 371 -21.97 -11.24 11.70
CA GLN A 371 -22.47 -9.91 12.04
C GLN A 371 -21.72 -9.26 13.22
N GLN A 372 -21.16 -10.06 14.13
CA GLN A 372 -20.39 -9.59 15.28
C GLN A 372 -18.88 -9.42 15.01
N MET A 373 -18.40 -9.82 13.84
CA MET A 373 -16.99 -9.63 13.47
C MET A 373 -16.70 -8.17 13.15
N MET A 374 -15.49 -7.72 13.49
CA MET A 374 -14.99 -6.41 13.06
C MET A 374 -14.82 -6.38 11.54
N LEU A 375 -15.06 -5.25 10.91
CA LEU A 375 -14.89 -5.13 9.45
C LEU A 375 -13.46 -5.43 9.01
N TYR A 376 -12.47 -5.02 9.82
CA TYR A 376 -11.08 -5.33 9.54
C TYR A 376 -10.81 -6.83 9.48
N ASP A 377 -11.40 -7.64 10.39
CA ASP A 377 -11.27 -9.09 10.39
C ASP A 377 -11.99 -9.73 9.20
N LEU A 378 -13.07 -9.12 8.73
CA LEU A 378 -13.77 -9.51 7.50
C LEU A 378 -13.00 -9.17 6.21
N GLY A 379 -11.82 -8.52 6.32
CA GLY A 379 -10.94 -8.24 5.20
C GLY A 379 -11.06 -6.84 4.64
N TYR A 380 -11.82 -5.94 5.24
CA TYR A 380 -11.82 -4.54 4.82
C TYR A 380 -10.56 -3.85 5.33
N PRO A 381 -9.73 -3.28 4.41
CA PRO A 381 -8.54 -2.56 4.82
C PRO A 381 -8.91 -1.20 5.44
N LEU A 382 -7.99 -0.65 6.23
CA LEU A 382 -8.11 0.69 6.78
C LEU A 382 -8.23 1.72 5.64
N GLY A 383 -9.26 2.57 5.69
CA GLY A 383 -9.56 3.52 4.62
C GLY A 383 -10.19 2.89 3.37
N ALA A 384 -10.88 1.76 3.52
CA ALA A 384 -11.56 1.07 2.43
C ALA A 384 -12.71 1.90 1.85
N HIS A 385 -12.89 1.79 0.54
CA HIS A 385 -14.16 2.10 -0.11
C HIS A 385 -15.05 0.86 -0.07
N ILE A 386 -16.20 0.98 0.59
CA ILE A 386 -17.18 -0.10 0.80
C ILE A 386 -18.30 0.06 -0.23
N GLU A 387 -18.45 -0.91 -1.12
CA GLU A 387 -19.53 -0.92 -2.10
C GLU A 387 -20.79 -1.55 -1.49
N VAL A 388 -21.90 -0.82 -1.55
CA VAL A 388 -23.24 -1.27 -1.13
C VAL A 388 -24.17 -1.26 -2.34
N ILE A 389 -24.91 -2.34 -2.52
CA ILE A 389 -25.80 -2.59 -3.64
C ILE A 389 -27.23 -2.70 -3.14
N GLN A 390 -28.10 -1.82 -3.63
CA GLN A 390 -29.55 -1.88 -3.45
C GLN A 390 -30.18 -2.39 -4.72
N ARG A 391 -31.01 -3.43 -4.65
CA ARG A 391 -31.62 -4.05 -5.83
C ARG A 391 -32.95 -3.42 -6.25
N ASN A 392 -33.58 -2.60 -5.41
CA ASN A 392 -34.83 -1.85 -5.71
C ASN A 392 -35.88 -2.70 -6.45
N GLY A 393 -36.05 -3.98 -6.06
CA GLY A 393 -36.97 -4.92 -6.70
C GLY A 393 -36.45 -5.53 -8.01
N ALA A 394 -35.15 -5.43 -8.33
CA ALA A 394 -34.56 -6.17 -9.43
C ALA A 394 -34.55 -7.68 -9.14
N LEU A 395 -35.06 -8.47 -10.07
CA LEU A 395 -35.09 -9.93 -9.95
C LEU A 395 -33.77 -10.59 -10.35
N ASP A 396 -33.00 -9.94 -11.21
CA ASP A 396 -31.67 -10.38 -11.66
C ASP A 396 -30.80 -9.19 -12.09
N PHE A 397 -29.54 -9.47 -12.49
CA PHE A 397 -28.57 -8.47 -12.93
C PHE A 397 -28.92 -7.83 -14.30
N LEU A 398 -29.89 -8.35 -15.03
CA LEU A 398 -30.33 -7.79 -16.31
C LEU A 398 -31.19 -6.54 -16.11
N ASP A 399 -31.77 -6.36 -14.92
CA ASP A 399 -32.54 -5.16 -14.52
C ASP A 399 -31.61 -4.02 -14.02
N ALA A 400 -30.54 -3.73 -14.74
CA ALA A 400 -29.49 -2.78 -14.33
C ALA A 400 -30.02 -1.40 -13.91
N GLY A 401 -31.15 -0.94 -14.48
CA GLY A 401 -31.78 0.34 -14.13
C GLY A 401 -32.41 0.38 -12.73
N LYS A 402 -32.56 -0.78 -12.06
CA LYS A 402 -33.09 -0.89 -10.70
C LYS A 402 -31.99 -1.14 -9.65
N ILE A 403 -30.73 -1.21 -10.06
CA ILE A 403 -29.59 -1.41 -9.17
C ILE A 403 -28.99 -0.07 -8.85
N THR A 404 -28.97 0.29 -7.57
CA THR A 404 -28.26 1.46 -7.06
C THR A 404 -26.98 1.01 -6.36
N ARG A 405 -25.84 1.61 -6.71
CA ARG A 405 -24.55 1.38 -6.05
C ARG A 405 -24.14 2.63 -5.30
N THR A 406 -23.91 2.48 -4.01
CA THR A 406 -23.43 3.55 -3.14
C THR A 406 -22.08 3.16 -2.56
N ILE A 407 -21.15 4.09 -2.51
CA ILE A 407 -19.83 3.87 -1.92
C ILE A 407 -19.79 4.58 -0.57
N PHE A 408 -19.38 3.84 0.43
CA PHE A 408 -19.18 4.30 1.80
C PHE A 408 -17.71 4.27 2.18
N ALA A 409 -17.30 5.12 3.12
CA ALA A 409 -15.99 5.09 3.76
C ALA A 409 -16.11 5.57 5.20
N PHE A 410 -15.17 5.23 6.07
CA PHE A 410 -15.13 5.64 7.46
C PHE A 410 -14.31 6.90 7.67
N ASP A 411 -14.87 7.89 8.38
CA ASP A 411 -14.23 9.18 8.64
C ASP A 411 -13.06 9.10 9.64
N GLY A 412 -13.01 8.07 10.47
CA GLY A 412 -11.94 7.85 11.45
C GLY A 412 -10.77 7.00 10.95
N ASP A 413 -10.86 6.41 9.76
CA ASP A 413 -9.84 5.46 9.30
C ASP A 413 -8.46 6.11 9.10
N HIS A 414 -8.38 7.34 8.61
CA HIS A 414 -7.14 8.07 8.42
C HIS A 414 -6.39 8.35 9.73
N LEU A 415 -7.10 8.46 10.85
CA LEU A 415 -6.51 8.66 12.18
C LEU A 415 -5.92 7.38 12.75
N LYS A 416 -6.36 6.22 12.25
CA LYS A 416 -5.98 4.90 12.74
C LYS A 416 -4.80 4.26 12.02
N ILE A 417 -4.27 4.87 10.96
CA ILE A 417 -3.16 4.30 10.19
C ILE A 417 -1.94 3.96 11.07
N HIS A 418 -1.69 4.76 12.12
CA HIS A 418 -0.58 4.55 13.04
C HIS A 418 -0.87 3.50 14.13
N GLU A 419 -2.08 2.94 14.16
CA GLU A 419 -2.50 1.92 15.13
C GLU A 419 -2.50 0.51 14.56
N ILE A 420 -2.28 0.35 13.25
CA ILE A 420 -2.30 -0.96 12.56
C ILE A 420 -1.34 -1.98 13.22
N HIS A 421 -0.19 -1.53 13.70
CA HIS A 421 0.81 -2.40 14.32
C HIS A 421 0.38 -2.99 15.68
N LYS A 422 -0.74 -2.53 16.25
CA LYS A 422 -1.26 -3.04 17.53
C LYS A 422 -2.19 -4.26 17.34
N LEU A 423 -2.45 -4.65 16.10
CA LEU A 423 -3.26 -5.80 15.70
C LEU A 423 -2.38 -6.96 15.25
#